data_c69f07c877f98c846dca3a4635ee2490
#
_entry.id   c69f07c877f98c846dca3a4635ee2490
#
_cell.length_a   1.000
_cell.length_b   1.000
_cell.length_c   1.000
_cell.angle_alpha   90.00
_cell.angle_beta   90.00
_cell.angle_gamma   90.00
#
_symmetry.space_group_name_H-M   'P 1'
#
loop_
_entity.id
_entity.type
_entity.pdbx_description
1 polymer ?
#
loop_
_entity_poly.entity_id
_entity_poly.type
_entity_poly.pdbx_seq_one_letter_code
_entity_poly.pdbx_strand_id
1 'polypeptide(L)'
;MQLLRLIVPKRATTGGMARIAYVRVAIVDVGANTLRLLVATREEGRLVALREQRVQLSLGEDIEHSGTIGKEKLAEAAAIAGAHVRRARKLGCDRIDILVTSPGRQAANGRELVSRLAETTRVPTRVLMPEEEG
;
A
#
# COMPACT_ATOMS: atom_id res chain seq x y z
N MET A 1 -4.43 -5.93 9.40
CA MET A 1 -4.55 -7.11 8.51
C MET A 1 -5.69 -7.03 7.50
N GLN A 2 -6.66 -6.17 7.77
CA GLN A 2 -7.82 -6.04 6.90
C GLN A 2 -7.47 -5.58 5.48
N LEU A 3 -6.55 -4.64 5.36
CA LEU A 3 -6.12 -4.16 4.05
C LEU A 3 -5.49 -5.25 3.18
N LEU A 4 -4.78 -6.17 3.81
CA LEU A 4 -4.13 -7.26 3.08
C LEU A 4 -5.12 -8.17 2.38
N ARG A 5 -6.35 -8.25 2.87
CA ARG A 5 -7.39 -9.06 2.26
C ARG A 5 -7.81 -8.53 0.89
N LEU A 6 -7.55 -7.26 0.63
CA LEU A 6 -7.90 -6.65 -0.65
C LEU A 6 -7.03 -7.15 -1.80
N ILE A 7 -5.83 -7.64 -1.50
CA ILE A 7 -4.91 -8.14 -2.52
C ILE A 7 -4.69 -9.63 -2.47
N VAL A 8 -5.16 -10.29 -1.41
CA VAL A 8 -5.06 -11.74 -1.30
C VAL A 8 -6.22 -12.36 -2.07
N PRO A 9 -5.95 -13.20 -3.07
CA PRO A 9 -7.02 -13.80 -3.83
C PRO A 9 -7.86 -14.70 -2.96
N LYS A 10 -9.16 -14.75 -3.24
CA LYS A 10 -10.04 -15.69 -2.58
C LYS A 10 -9.55 -17.09 -2.90
N ARG A 11 -9.75 -17.98 -1.95
CA ARG A 11 -9.38 -19.38 -2.13
C ARG A 11 -10.05 -19.94 -3.38
N ALA A 12 -9.24 -20.42 -4.29
CA ALA A 12 -9.77 -21.09 -5.47
C ALA A 12 -10.35 -22.42 -5.05
N THR A 13 -11.51 -22.76 -5.59
CA THR A 13 -12.22 -23.98 -5.23
C THR A 13 -12.32 -24.97 -6.36
N THR A 14 -11.56 -24.78 -7.41
CA THR A 14 -11.65 -25.68 -8.55
C THR A 14 -10.85 -26.93 -8.31
N GLY A 15 -11.59 -27.99 -8.17
CA GLY A 15 -11.17 -29.36 -8.04
C GLY A 15 -9.69 -29.68 -7.98
N GLY A 16 -9.11 -29.78 -6.81
CA GLY A 16 -7.78 -30.28 -6.63
C GLY A 16 -6.62 -29.57 -7.34
N MET A 17 -6.95 -28.78 -8.35
CA MET A 17 -5.94 -28.07 -9.13
C MET A 17 -5.75 -26.63 -8.68
N ALA A 18 -6.50 -26.24 -7.66
CA ALA A 18 -6.41 -24.90 -7.11
C ALA A 18 -5.01 -24.65 -6.56
N ARG A 19 -4.44 -23.52 -6.95
CA ARG A 19 -3.14 -23.11 -6.46
C ARG A 19 -3.29 -21.81 -5.71
N ILE A 20 -2.62 -21.70 -4.59
CA ILE A 20 -2.48 -20.42 -3.92
C ILE A 20 -1.48 -19.64 -4.72
N ALA A 21 -1.94 -18.57 -5.32
CA ALA A 21 -1.07 -17.76 -6.13
C ALA A 21 -0.02 -17.01 -5.31
N TYR A 22 -0.40 -16.60 -4.10
CA TYR A 22 0.47 -15.76 -3.26
C TYR A 22 0.64 -16.35 -1.88
N VAL A 23 1.89 -16.59 -1.51
CA VAL A 23 2.26 -17.06 -0.18
C VAL A 23 2.58 -15.88 0.74
N ARG A 24 3.26 -14.87 0.19
CA ARG A 24 3.65 -13.69 0.94
C ARG A 24 3.26 -12.43 0.19
N VAL A 25 2.58 -11.53 0.89
CA VAL A 25 2.03 -10.32 0.28
C VAL A 25 2.41 -9.10 1.10
N ALA A 26 2.43 -7.95 0.44
CA ALA A 26 2.71 -6.69 1.10
C ALA A 26 1.79 -5.60 0.61
N ILE A 27 1.51 -4.66 1.50
CA ILE A 27 0.83 -3.42 1.18
C ILE A 27 1.69 -2.28 1.69
N VAL A 28 1.83 -1.25 0.86
CA VAL A 28 2.30 0.05 1.31
C VAL A 28 1.05 0.91 1.47
N ASP A 29 0.73 1.25 2.70
CA ASP A 29 -0.45 2.03 3.05
C ASP A 29 -0.04 3.48 3.20
N VAL A 30 -0.50 4.34 2.29
CA VAL A 30 -0.16 5.76 2.26
C VAL A 30 -1.28 6.56 2.89
N GLY A 31 -1.09 6.91 4.14
CA GLY A 31 -2.07 7.67 4.91
C GLY A 31 -1.69 9.14 5.07
N ALA A 32 -2.53 9.87 5.80
CA ALA A 32 -2.30 11.29 6.04
C ALA A 32 -1.05 11.56 6.89
N ASN A 33 -0.74 10.68 7.82
CA ASN A 33 0.37 10.88 8.75
C ASN A 33 1.56 9.98 8.52
N THR A 34 1.33 8.77 8.02
CA THR A 34 2.38 7.76 7.90
C THR A 34 2.26 6.99 6.60
N LEU A 35 3.41 6.50 6.13
CA LEU A 35 3.46 5.49 5.09
C LEU A 35 3.88 4.18 5.78
N ARG A 36 3.02 3.19 5.71
CA ARG A 36 3.17 1.94 6.46
C ARG A 36 3.40 0.77 5.51
N LEU A 37 4.42 -0.03 5.81
CA LEU A 37 4.63 -1.31 5.13
C LEU A 37 4.02 -2.40 5.99
N LEU A 38 3.14 -3.20 5.39
CA LEU A 38 2.58 -4.38 6.02
C LEU A 38 2.97 -5.59 5.18
N VAL A 39 3.60 -6.56 5.81
CA VAL A 39 3.96 -7.82 5.14
C VAL A 39 3.30 -8.96 5.89
N ALA A 40 2.65 -9.84 5.16
CA ALA A 40 2.03 -11.01 5.75
C ALA A 40 2.29 -12.24 4.89
N THR A 41 2.27 -13.39 5.54
CA THR A 41 2.34 -14.66 4.87
C THR A 41 1.05 -15.43 5.13
N ARG A 42 0.76 -16.40 4.27
CA ARG A 42 -0.38 -17.28 4.47
C ARG A 42 0.11 -18.58 5.09
N GLU A 43 -0.45 -18.90 6.25
CA GLU A 43 -0.18 -20.16 6.93
C GLU A 43 -1.51 -20.82 7.29
N GLU A 44 -1.69 -22.04 6.85
CA GLU A 44 -2.93 -22.80 7.12
C GLU A 44 -4.20 -22.02 6.78
N GLY A 45 -4.18 -21.30 5.66
CA GLY A 45 -5.31 -20.51 5.21
C GLY A 45 -5.50 -19.16 5.90
N ARG A 46 -4.60 -18.81 6.80
CA ARG A 46 -4.67 -17.55 7.54
C ARG A 46 -3.55 -16.61 7.15
N LEU A 47 -3.83 -15.31 7.20
CA LEU A 47 -2.81 -14.29 7.05
C LEU A 47 -2.13 -14.07 8.39
N VAL A 48 -0.82 -14.21 8.40
CA VAL A 48 0.00 -13.98 9.60
C VAL A 48 0.93 -12.83 9.33
N ALA A 49 0.89 -11.83 10.17
CA ALA A 49 1.73 -10.64 10.03
C ALA A 49 3.20 -11.03 10.25
N LEU A 50 4.05 -10.66 9.30
CA LEU A 50 5.49 -10.85 9.41
C LEU A 50 6.21 -9.58 9.80
N ARG A 51 5.75 -8.44 9.29
CA ARG A 51 6.41 -7.16 9.52
C ARG A 51 5.43 -6.03 9.36
N GLU A 52 5.60 -5.03 10.22
CA GLU A 52 4.96 -3.74 10.06
C GLU A 52 6.03 -2.70 10.30
N GLN A 53 6.15 -1.75 9.38
CA GLN A 53 7.13 -0.69 9.48
C GLN A 53 6.47 0.62 9.09
N ARG A 54 6.61 1.63 9.92
CA ARG A 54 5.99 2.93 9.70
C ARG A 54 7.05 4.00 9.54
N VAL A 55 6.82 4.89 8.59
CA VAL A 55 7.63 6.10 8.42
C VAL A 55 6.67 7.27 8.43
N GLN A 56 6.91 8.21 9.32
CA GLN A 56 6.06 9.38 9.44
C GLN A 56 6.33 10.35 8.30
N LEU A 57 5.25 10.81 7.68
CA LEU A 57 5.29 11.85 6.66
C LEU A 57 3.91 12.51 6.67
N SER A 58 3.86 13.73 7.18
CA SER A 58 2.59 14.42 7.43
C SER A 58 2.02 15.04 6.16
N LEU A 59 1.49 14.23 5.28
CA LEU A 59 0.82 14.71 4.06
C LEU A 59 -0.43 15.52 4.40
N GLY A 60 -1.11 15.14 5.49
CA GLY A 60 -2.30 15.85 5.94
C GLY A 60 -2.05 17.29 6.32
N GLU A 61 -0.87 17.63 6.79
CA GLU A 61 -0.54 19.02 7.11
C GLU A 61 -0.57 19.90 5.88
N ASP A 62 0.00 19.42 4.77
CA ASP A 62 -0.01 20.14 3.51
C ASP A 62 -1.44 20.34 3.02
N ILE A 63 -2.26 19.28 3.10
CA ILE A 63 -3.64 19.32 2.65
C ILE A 63 -4.45 20.32 3.48
N GLU A 64 -4.30 20.31 4.79
CA GLU A 64 -4.97 21.28 5.67
C GLU A 64 -4.54 22.71 5.38
N HIS A 65 -3.26 22.90 5.11
CA HIS A 65 -2.71 24.23 4.90
C HIS A 65 -3.09 24.83 3.54
N SER A 66 -3.00 24.06 2.47
CA SER A 66 -3.15 24.56 1.10
C SER A 66 -4.10 23.76 0.22
N GLY A 67 -4.60 22.63 0.69
CA GLY A 67 -5.43 21.73 -0.12
C GLY A 67 -4.64 20.85 -1.07
N THR A 68 -3.33 21.01 -1.13
CA THR A 68 -2.46 20.22 -2.02
C THR A 68 -1.24 19.70 -1.27
N ILE A 69 -0.67 18.63 -1.81
CA ILE A 69 0.59 18.07 -1.29
C ILE A 69 1.73 18.80 -2.01
N GLY A 70 2.67 19.33 -1.24
CA GLY A 70 3.81 20.05 -1.80
C GLY A 70 4.78 19.13 -2.52
N LYS A 71 5.59 19.70 -3.39
CA LYS A 71 6.56 18.96 -4.21
C LYS A 71 7.54 18.16 -3.36
N GLU A 72 8.00 18.73 -2.26
CA GLU A 72 8.96 18.07 -1.38
C GLU A 72 8.35 16.81 -0.76
N LYS A 73 7.12 16.91 -0.28
CA LYS A 73 6.45 15.76 0.32
C LYS A 73 6.05 14.71 -0.71
N LEU A 74 5.72 15.13 -1.93
CA LEU A 74 5.51 14.17 -3.01
C LEU A 74 6.78 13.36 -3.27
N ALA A 75 7.93 14.02 -3.31
CA ALA A 75 9.21 13.36 -3.52
C ALA A 75 9.56 12.44 -2.35
N GLU A 76 9.32 12.90 -1.12
CA GLU A 76 9.57 12.09 0.07
C GLU A 76 8.65 10.85 0.11
N ALA A 77 7.38 11.03 -0.24
CA ALA A 77 6.44 9.92 -0.29
C ALA A 77 6.92 8.86 -1.29
N ALA A 78 7.35 9.28 -2.46
CA ALA A 78 7.87 8.37 -3.48
C ALA A 78 9.12 7.64 -3.00
N ALA A 79 10.02 8.33 -2.32
CA ALA A 79 11.24 7.73 -1.79
C ALA A 79 10.93 6.70 -0.70
N ILE A 80 10.03 7.03 0.21
CA ILE A 80 9.62 6.12 1.29
C ILE A 80 8.92 4.90 0.72
N ALA A 81 7.96 5.11 -0.19
CA ALA A 81 7.25 4.01 -0.83
C ALA A 81 8.22 3.10 -1.59
N GLY A 82 9.17 3.68 -2.30
CA GLY A 82 10.21 2.92 -2.99
C GLY A 82 11.03 2.05 -2.04
N ALA A 83 11.40 2.60 -0.88
CA ALA A 83 12.13 1.84 0.13
C ALA A 83 11.30 0.69 0.69
N HIS A 84 10.01 0.95 0.96
CA HIS A 84 9.09 -0.09 1.42
C HIS A 84 8.93 -1.21 0.40
N VAL A 85 8.80 -0.86 -0.86
CA VAL A 85 8.66 -1.85 -1.94
C VAL A 85 9.94 -2.70 -2.05
N ARG A 86 11.10 -2.06 -2.00
CA ARG A 86 12.37 -2.80 -2.01
C ARG A 86 12.49 -3.77 -0.84
N ARG A 87 12.07 -3.33 0.34
CA ARG A 87 12.07 -4.19 1.52
C ARG A 87 11.13 -5.38 1.33
N ALA A 88 9.93 -5.12 0.81
CA ALA A 88 8.97 -6.18 0.55
C ALA A 88 9.52 -7.21 -0.45
N ARG A 89 10.20 -6.75 -1.48
CA ARG A 89 10.83 -7.65 -2.45
C ARG A 89 11.92 -8.50 -1.82
N LYS A 90 12.73 -7.91 -0.96
CA LYS A 90 13.76 -8.65 -0.22
C LYS A 90 13.16 -9.71 0.69
N LEU A 91 11.99 -9.45 1.22
CA LEU A 91 11.26 -10.40 2.05
C LEU A 91 10.53 -11.47 1.25
N GLY A 92 10.68 -11.44 -0.07
CA GLY A 92 10.11 -12.46 -0.93
C GLY A 92 8.61 -12.34 -1.16
N CYS A 93 8.07 -11.12 -1.12
CA CYS A 93 6.65 -10.93 -1.37
C CYS A 93 6.30 -11.24 -2.82
N ASP A 94 5.28 -12.09 -3.00
CA ASP A 94 4.79 -12.49 -4.32
C ASP A 94 3.90 -11.42 -4.92
N ARG A 95 3.27 -10.62 -4.06
CA ARG A 95 2.41 -9.52 -4.48
C ARG A 95 2.63 -8.32 -3.58
N ILE A 96 2.73 -7.15 -4.21
CA ILE A 96 2.90 -5.88 -3.53
C ILE A 96 1.95 -4.88 -4.17
N ASP A 97 1.15 -4.20 -3.36
CA ASP A 97 0.26 -3.13 -3.80
C ASP A 97 0.48 -1.90 -2.95
N ILE A 98 0.25 -0.73 -3.53
CA ILE A 98 0.23 0.54 -2.81
C ILE A 98 -1.23 1.00 -2.75
N LEU A 99 -1.71 1.26 -1.54
CA LEU A 99 -3.05 1.78 -1.31
C LEU A 99 -2.93 3.17 -0.71
N VAL A 100 -3.53 4.14 -1.37
CA VAL A 100 -3.54 5.54 -0.91
C VAL A 100 -4.91 5.82 -0.31
N THR A 101 -4.93 6.18 0.96
CA THR A 101 -6.18 6.44 1.66
C THR A 101 -6.56 7.92 1.56
N SER A 102 -6.80 8.60 2.68
CA SER A 102 -7.32 9.96 2.65
C SER A 102 -6.55 10.96 1.79
N PRO A 103 -5.20 10.95 1.72
CA PRO A 103 -4.51 11.94 0.89
C PRO A 103 -4.90 11.88 -0.59
N GLY A 104 -5.18 10.68 -1.11
CA GLY A 104 -5.60 10.53 -2.49
C GLY A 104 -6.98 11.10 -2.76
N ARG A 105 -7.85 11.10 -1.75
CA ARG A 105 -9.21 11.62 -1.89
C ARG A 105 -9.29 13.11 -1.59
N GLN A 106 -8.53 13.59 -0.62
CA GLN A 106 -8.66 14.94 -0.09
C GLN A 106 -7.78 15.98 -0.76
N ALA A 107 -6.62 15.58 -1.23
CA ALA A 107 -5.73 16.52 -1.89
C ALA A 107 -6.21 16.85 -3.30
N ALA A 108 -6.15 18.12 -3.68
CA ALA A 108 -6.48 18.53 -5.04
C ALA A 108 -5.59 17.83 -6.06
N ASN A 109 -4.35 17.54 -5.69
CA ASN A 109 -3.39 16.82 -6.53
C ASN A 109 -3.22 15.35 -6.12
N GLY A 110 -4.26 14.73 -5.58
CA GLY A 110 -4.21 13.32 -5.20
C GLY A 110 -3.82 12.39 -6.33
N ARG A 111 -4.25 12.69 -7.56
CA ARG A 111 -3.87 11.91 -8.75
C ARG A 111 -2.37 11.97 -9.04
N GLU A 112 -1.78 13.13 -8.79
CA GLU A 112 -0.34 13.28 -8.97
C GLU A 112 0.44 12.40 -7.98
N LEU A 113 -0.04 12.32 -6.75
CA LEU A 113 0.55 11.42 -5.76
C LEU A 113 0.49 9.97 -6.24
N VAL A 114 -0.68 9.52 -6.68
CA VAL A 114 -0.86 8.14 -7.16
C VAL A 114 0.05 7.85 -8.35
N SER A 115 0.09 8.75 -9.32
CA SER A 115 0.94 8.58 -10.51
C SER A 115 2.41 8.53 -10.13
N ARG A 116 2.83 9.40 -9.23
CA ARG A 116 4.22 9.47 -8.79
C ARG A 116 4.65 8.18 -8.10
N LEU A 117 3.78 7.66 -7.23
CA LEU A 117 4.04 6.41 -6.54
C LEU A 117 4.11 5.23 -7.51
N ALA A 118 3.16 5.16 -8.43
CA ALA A 118 3.12 4.08 -9.42
C ALA A 118 4.35 4.10 -10.32
N GLU A 119 4.74 5.26 -10.80
CA GLU A 119 5.90 5.42 -11.68
C GLU A 119 7.21 5.07 -10.98
N THR A 120 7.34 5.49 -9.73
CA THR A 120 8.56 5.26 -8.96
C THR A 120 8.74 3.80 -8.59
N THR A 121 7.67 3.13 -8.21
CA THR A 121 7.75 1.78 -7.65
C THR A 121 7.46 0.67 -8.64
N ARG A 122 6.72 0.98 -9.70
CA ARG A 122 6.26 0.00 -10.70
C ARG A 122 5.38 -1.09 -10.10
N VAL A 123 4.66 -0.77 -9.03
CA VAL A 123 3.66 -1.69 -8.45
C VAL A 123 2.27 -1.07 -8.57
N PRO A 124 1.21 -1.89 -8.57
CA PRO A 124 -0.15 -1.38 -8.63
C PRO A 124 -0.42 -0.40 -7.49
N THR A 125 -0.97 0.75 -7.84
CA THR A 125 -1.24 1.83 -6.89
C THR A 125 -2.65 2.35 -7.14
N ARG A 126 -3.47 2.42 -6.10
CA ARG A 126 -4.81 2.98 -6.25
C ARG A 126 -5.28 3.67 -4.98
N VAL A 127 -6.26 4.54 -5.16
CA VAL A 127 -6.92 5.19 -4.02
C VAL A 127 -7.95 4.23 -3.44
N LEU A 128 -7.88 4.07 -2.13
CA LEU A 128 -8.84 3.24 -1.41
C LEU A 128 -10.04 4.10 -1.03
N MET A 129 -11.24 3.64 -1.36
CA MET A 129 -12.44 4.36 -1.01
C MET A 129 -12.83 4.09 0.44
N PRO A 130 -13.56 5.02 1.09
CA PRO A 130 -13.89 4.86 2.51
C PRO A 130 -14.56 3.55 2.88
N GLU A 131 -15.45 3.05 2.04
CA GLU A 131 -16.15 1.81 2.29
C GLU A 131 -15.24 0.58 2.26
N GLU A 132 -14.08 0.69 1.63
CA GLU A 132 -13.11 -0.39 1.58
C GLU A 132 -12.21 -0.43 2.81
N GLU A 133 -12.07 0.71 3.49
CA GLU A 133 -11.21 0.80 4.67
C GLU A 133 -11.86 0.16 5.89
N GLY A 134 -13.14 0.18 5.92
CA GLY A 134 -13.92 -0.24 7.05
C GLY A 134 -14.04 -1.70 7.21
#